data_6781b7f36ccec0610945c9efadc24f8d
#
_entry.id   6781b7f36ccec0610945c9efadc24f8d
#
_cell.length_a   1.000
_cell.length_b   1.000
_cell.length_c   1.000
_cell.angle_alpha   90.00
_cell.angle_beta   90.00
_cell.angle_gamma   90.00
#
_symmetry.space_group_name_H-M   'P 1'
#
loop_
_entity.id
_entity.type
_entity.pdbx_description
1 polymer ?
#
loop_
_entity_poly.entity_id
_entity_poly.type
_entity_poly.pdbx_seq_one_letter_code
_entity_poly.pdbx_strand_id
1 'polypeptide(L)'
;MDVPGHERLRQKYIDHYKNSVRGIIYVIDSSNIQKQLRDTAEFLFNIISEPTLFAAKPQLLVACNKQDVGLAKGSGVIRRELQRELNLLRDTHSRSLQGTNDTPVVDHAFLGHEGQDFDFQDLPMKVTISSPAFKRVSKQLFFALRSISARLHATKQRTALTI
;
A
#
# COMPACT_ATOMS: atom_id res chain seq x y z
N MET A 1 0.66 -15.04 -0.36
CA MET A 1 1.26 -15.14 0.97
C MET A 1 0.58 -14.12 1.86
N ASP A 2 0.21 -14.50 3.06
CA ASP A 2 -0.37 -13.62 4.07
C ASP A 2 0.73 -13.10 5.00
N VAL A 3 0.73 -11.79 5.27
CA VAL A 3 1.70 -11.14 6.15
C VAL A 3 1.07 -10.93 7.52
N PRO A 4 1.71 -11.44 8.61
CA PRO A 4 1.18 -11.25 9.96
C PRO A 4 0.98 -9.77 10.30
N GLY A 5 -0.15 -9.44 10.95
CA GLY A 5 -0.47 -8.07 11.34
C GLY A 5 0.45 -7.46 12.41
N HIS A 6 1.29 -8.27 13.07
CA HIS A 6 2.21 -7.80 14.09
C HIS A 6 3.36 -6.97 13.50
N GLU A 7 3.56 -5.75 13.96
CA GLU A 7 4.46 -4.75 13.39
C GLU A 7 5.89 -5.25 13.16
N ARG A 8 6.51 -5.90 14.16
CA ARG A 8 7.88 -6.44 14.06
C ARG A 8 8.03 -7.51 12.99
N LEU A 9 6.95 -8.24 12.67
CA LEU A 9 6.98 -9.28 11.66
C LEU A 9 6.75 -8.73 10.27
N ARG A 10 5.90 -7.71 10.13
CA ARG A 10 5.55 -7.10 8.82
C ARG A 10 6.79 -6.68 8.03
N GLN A 11 7.70 -5.93 8.66
CA GLN A 11 8.91 -5.46 7.98
C GLN A 11 9.79 -6.62 7.52
N LYS A 12 10.00 -7.61 8.38
CA LYS A 12 10.79 -8.82 8.04
C LYS A 12 10.23 -9.56 6.83
N TYR A 13 8.89 -9.67 6.72
CA TYR A 13 8.24 -10.31 5.57
C TYR A 13 8.39 -9.47 4.31
N ILE A 14 8.25 -8.15 4.39
CA ILE A 14 8.46 -7.25 3.25
C ILE A 14 9.88 -7.40 2.73
N ASP A 15 10.89 -7.31 3.59
CA ASP A 15 12.30 -7.42 3.22
C ASP A 15 12.63 -8.77 2.58
N HIS A 16 12.02 -9.84 3.07
CA HIS A 16 12.24 -11.17 2.52
C HIS A 16 11.63 -11.36 1.12
N TYR A 17 10.45 -10.77 0.87
CA TYR A 17 9.68 -11.04 -0.35
C TYR A 17 9.70 -9.91 -1.39
N LYS A 18 10.15 -8.70 -1.06
CA LYS A 18 10.11 -7.50 -1.93
C LYS A 18 10.63 -7.74 -3.35
N ASN A 19 11.65 -8.57 -3.52
CA ASN A 19 12.25 -8.89 -4.82
C ASN A 19 11.37 -9.79 -5.70
N SER A 20 10.39 -10.49 -5.13
CA SER A 20 9.55 -11.47 -5.83
C SER A 20 8.09 -11.04 -5.96
N VAL A 21 7.69 -9.93 -5.34
CA VAL A 21 6.32 -9.42 -5.32
C VAL A 21 5.88 -8.93 -6.70
N ARG A 22 4.68 -9.32 -7.14
CA ARG A 22 4.02 -8.80 -8.34
C ARG A 22 2.76 -8.02 -8.06
N GLY A 23 2.16 -8.26 -6.92
CA GLY A 23 0.95 -7.57 -6.49
C GLY A 23 0.87 -7.56 -4.98
N ILE A 24 0.33 -6.49 -4.46
CA ILE A 24 0.13 -6.26 -3.03
C ILE A 24 -1.36 -6.05 -2.81
N ILE A 25 -1.93 -6.75 -1.83
CA ILE A 25 -3.28 -6.52 -1.35
C ILE A 25 -3.17 -5.96 0.05
N TYR A 26 -3.50 -4.68 0.20
CA TYR A 26 -3.48 -3.96 1.45
C TYR A 26 -4.90 -3.88 2.02
N VAL A 27 -5.16 -4.58 3.11
CA VAL A 27 -6.51 -4.68 3.68
C VAL A 27 -6.70 -3.67 4.80
N ILE A 28 -7.76 -2.86 4.70
CA ILE A 28 -8.10 -1.82 5.68
C ILE A 28 -9.44 -2.15 6.35
N ASP A 29 -9.50 -2.03 7.66
CA ASP A 29 -10.73 -2.04 8.44
C ASP A 29 -11.43 -0.68 8.32
N SER A 30 -12.44 -0.59 7.44
CA SER A 30 -13.16 0.66 7.16
C SER A 30 -13.98 1.17 8.34
N SER A 31 -14.31 0.32 9.32
CA SER A 31 -15.07 0.70 10.51
C SER A 31 -14.21 1.40 11.57
N ASN A 32 -12.91 1.08 11.62
CA ASN A 32 -11.95 1.61 12.59
C ASN A 32 -10.92 2.58 11.99
N ILE A 33 -11.01 2.87 10.70
CA ILE A 33 -10.00 3.65 9.98
C ILE A 33 -9.70 5.01 10.64
N GLN A 34 -10.70 5.69 11.20
CA GLN A 34 -10.48 6.98 11.85
C GLN A 34 -9.49 6.92 13.02
N LYS A 35 -9.51 5.83 13.80
CA LYS A 35 -8.61 5.64 14.94
C LYS A 35 -7.22 5.18 14.51
N GLN A 36 -7.11 4.52 13.37
CA GLN A 36 -5.91 3.86 12.88
C GLN A 36 -5.35 4.51 11.61
N LEU A 37 -5.89 5.67 11.21
CA LEU A 37 -5.56 6.31 9.93
C LEU A 37 -4.07 6.56 9.79
N ARG A 38 -3.45 7.15 10.82
CA ARG A 38 -2.03 7.48 10.84
C ARG A 38 -1.16 6.23 10.71
N ASP A 39 -1.37 5.22 11.54
CA ASP A 39 -0.58 3.97 11.52
C ASP A 39 -0.78 3.23 10.19
N THR A 40 -2.01 3.25 9.67
CA THR A 40 -2.35 2.66 8.36
C THR A 40 -1.63 3.41 7.23
N ALA A 41 -1.63 4.73 7.26
CA ALA A 41 -0.96 5.55 6.25
C ALA A 41 0.57 5.41 6.34
N GLU A 42 1.15 5.39 7.54
CA GLU A 42 2.58 5.22 7.76
C GLU A 42 3.07 3.86 7.22
N PHE A 43 2.35 2.80 7.52
CA PHE A 43 2.70 1.48 7.00
C PHE A 43 2.54 1.41 5.47
N LEU A 44 1.49 2.02 4.91
CA LEU A 44 1.31 2.12 3.46
C LEU A 44 2.44 2.94 2.83
N PHE A 45 2.84 4.06 3.46
CA PHE A 45 3.96 4.89 3.04
C PHE A 45 5.24 4.08 2.92
N ASN A 46 5.58 3.30 3.95
CA ASN A 46 6.78 2.45 3.97
C ASN A 46 6.78 1.42 2.81
N ILE A 47 5.60 0.90 2.45
CA ILE A 47 5.46 -0.05 1.33
C ILE A 47 5.68 0.65 -0.02
N ILE A 48 5.00 1.78 -0.25
CA ILE A 48 5.03 2.45 -1.57
C ILE A 48 6.31 3.24 -1.81
N SER A 49 7.03 3.62 -0.75
CA SER A 49 8.32 4.31 -0.83
C SER A 49 9.53 3.36 -0.77
N GLU A 50 9.31 2.05 -0.56
CA GLU A 50 10.40 1.08 -0.55
C GLU A 50 11.04 0.99 -1.95
N PRO A 51 12.35 1.25 -2.10
CA PRO A 51 12.98 1.42 -3.42
C PRO A 51 12.81 0.22 -4.35
N THR A 52 12.89 -1.00 -3.82
CA THR A 52 12.74 -2.22 -4.62
C THR A 52 11.31 -2.38 -5.15
N LEU A 53 10.30 -2.11 -4.31
CA LEU A 53 8.89 -2.15 -4.70
C LEU A 53 8.55 -1.01 -5.65
N PHE A 54 9.08 0.19 -5.40
CA PHE A 54 8.91 1.36 -6.26
C PHE A 54 9.46 1.10 -7.67
N ALA A 55 10.63 0.49 -7.78
CA ALA A 55 11.24 0.13 -9.06
C ALA A 55 10.52 -1.05 -9.75
N ALA A 56 10.07 -2.05 -8.97
CA ALA A 56 9.38 -3.23 -9.50
C ALA A 56 7.95 -2.95 -9.96
N LYS A 57 7.33 -1.86 -9.48
CA LYS A 57 5.98 -1.39 -9.82
C LYS A 57 4.90 -2.48 -9.69
N PRO A 58 4.80 -3.20 -8.54
CA PRO A 58 3.75 -4.18 -8.35
C PRO A 58 2.38 -3.51 -8.40
N GLN A 59 1.33 -4.26 -8.77
CA GLN A 59 -0.03 -3.73 -8.64
C GLN A 59 -0.43 -3.69 -7.17
N LEU A 60 -0.96 -2.55 -6.70
CA LEU A 60 -1.43 -2.34 -5.33
C LEU A 60 -2.96 -2.26 -5.32
N LEU A 61 -3.59 -3.18 -4.59
CA LEU A 61 -5.01 -3.13 -4.27
C LEU A 61 -5.20 -2.75 -2.80
N VAL A 62 -5.76 -1.58 -2.54
CA VAL A 62 -6.23 -1.20 -1.21
C VAL A 62 -7.68 -1.65 -1.07
N ALA A 63 -7.91 -2.67 -0.26
CA ALA A 63 -9.19 -3.29 -0.03
C ALA A 63 -9.84 -2.73 1.25
N CYS A 64 -10.84 -1.86 1.09
CA CYS A 64 -11.61 -1.28 2.19
C CYS A 64 -12.63 -2.31 2.71
N ASN A 65 -12.24 -3.14 3.67
CA ASN A 65 -13.04 -4.23 4.21
C ASN A 65 -14.06 -3.76 5.27
N LYS A 66 -14.92 -4.66 5.73
CA LYS A 66 -15.97 -4.42 6.75
C LYS A 66 -16.98 -3.33 6.36
N GLN A 67 -17.35 -3.26 5.09
CA GLN A 67 -18.34 -2.29 4.58
C GLN A 67 -19.77 -2.58 5.03
N ASP A 68 -20.02 -3.74 5.62
CA ASP A 68 -21.26 -4.17 6.25
C ASP A 68 -21.51 -3.51 7.61
N VAL A 69 -20.47 -2.94 8.22
CA VAL A 69 -20.59 -2.24 9.51
C VAL A 69 -21.10 -0.82 9.29
N GLY A 70 -22.13 -0.40 10.04
CA GLY A 70 -22.80 0.89 9.86
C GLY A 70 -21.92 2.14 9.98
N LEU A 71 -20.77 2.04 10.65
CA LEU A 71 -19.79 3.13 10.80
C LEU A 71 -18.65 3.07 9.76
N ALA A 72 -18.70 2.13 8.84
CA ALA A 72 -17.65 1.96 7.84
C ALA A 72 -17.58 3.14 6.89
N LYS A 73 -16.38 3.65 6.68
CA LYS A 73 -16.10 4.70 5.68
C LYS A 73 -16.06 4.09 4.28
N GLY A 74 -16.70 4.75 3.32
CA GLY A 74 -16.61 4.35 1.91
C GLY A 74 -15.21 4.56 1.34
N SER A 75 -14.85 3.80 0.29
CA SER A 75 -13.52 3.83 -0.34
C SER A 75 -13.09 5.21 -0.83
N GLY A 76 -14.03 6.03 -1.32
CA GLY A 76 -13.73 7.40 -1.75
C GLY A 76 -13.33 8.33 -0.60
N VAL A 77 -13.90 8.13 0.59
CA VAL A 77 -13.51 8.87 1.81
C VAL A 77 -12.14 8.40 2.28
N ILE A 78 -11.95 7.09 2.39
CA ILE A 78 -10.67 6.48 2.79
C ILE A 78 -9.55 6.92 1.86
N ARG A 79 -9.78 6.96 0.55
CA ARG A 79 -8.81 7.46 -0.42
C ARG A 79 -8.34 8.87 -0.09
N ARG A 80 -9.27 9.80 0.12
CA ARG A 80 -8.93 11.20 0.43
C ARG A 80 -8.19 11.33 1.76
N GLU A 81 -8.63 10.61 2.79
CA GLU A 81 -7.98 10.63 4.10
C GLU A 81 -6.56 10.08 4.03
N LEU A 82 -6.35 8.97 3.33
CA LEU A 82 -5.01 8.41 3.10
C LEU A 82 -4.12 9.35 2.29
N GLN A 83 -4.64 10.00 1.25
CA GLN A 83 -3.86 10.97 0.47
C GLN A 83 -3.36 12.12 1.34
N ARG A 84 -4.20 12.66 2.22
CA ARG A 84 -3.80 13.72 3.17
C ARG A 84 -2.71 13.26 4.12
N GLU A 85 -2.87 12.09 4.74
CA GLU A 85 -1.87 11.54 5.66
C GLU A 85 -0.55 11.23 4.97
N LEU A 86 -0.61 10.64 3.77
CA LEU A 86 0.59 10.37 2.96
C LEU A 86 1.31 11.66 2.56
N ASN A 87 0.58 12.74 2.26
CA ASN A 87 1.16 14.04 1.99
C ASN A 87 1.91 14.59 3.22
N LEU A 88 1.29 14.53 4.41
CA LEU A 88 1.92 14.95 5.67
C LEU A 88 3.17 14.13 6.00
N LEU A 89 3.10 12.80 5.80
CA LEU A 89 4.24 11.91 6.01
C LEU A 89 5.39 12.23 5.06
N ARG A 90 5.09 12.44 3.78
CA ARG A 90 6.07 12.85 2.77
C ARG A 90 6.82 14.13 3.18
N ASP A 91 6.06 15.15 3.59
CA ASP A 91 6.64 16.44 4.01
C ASP A 91 7.49 16.30 5.28
N THR A 92 7.06 15.46 6.21
CA THR A 92 7.81 15.19 7.44
C THR A 92 9.12 14.46 7.15
N HIS A 93 9.08 13.43 6.30
CA HIS A 93 10.28 12.69 5.89
C HIS A 93 11.26 13.58 5.10
N SER A 94 10.78 14.42 4.18
CA SER A 94 11.63 15.32 3.41
C SER A 94 12.36 16.32 4.31
N ARG A 95 11.72 16.84 5.36
CA ARG A 95 12.33 17.75 6.31
C ARG A 95 13.35 17.08 7.23
N SER A 96 13.10 15.85 7.65
CA SER A 96 14.03 15.10 8.51
C SER A 96 15.33 14.75 7.79
N LEU A 97 15.29 14.54 6.47
CA LEU A 97 16.46 14.29 5.64
C LEU A 97 17.38 15.51 5.50
N GLN A 98 16.85 16.73 5.62
CA GLN A 98 17.63 17.97 5.53
C GLN A 98 18.35 18.33 6.83
N GLY A 99 18.01 17.69 7.95
CA GLY A 99 18.46 18.09 9.31
C GLY A 99 19.56 17.25 9.93
N THR A 100 19.98 16.12 9.37
CA THR A 100 20.92 15.21 10.05
C THR A 100 21.94 14.61 9.09
N ASN A 101 23.19 15.04 9.24
CA ASN A 101 24.34 14.52 8.48
C ASN A 101 24.85 13.14 8.97
N ASP A 102 24.28 12.53 10.03
CA ASP A 102 24.89 11.40 10.73
C ASP A 102 24.01 10.16 10.95
N THR A 103 22.80 10.07 10.38
CA THR A 103 22.00 8.83 10.47
C THR A 103 21.95 8.12 9.14
N PRO A 104 22.00 6.76 9.12
CA PRO A 104 21.82 6.02 7.89
C PRO A 104 20.40 6.34 7.36
N VAL A 105 20.36 7.15 6.31
CA VAL A 105 19.14 7.52 5.61
C VAL A 105 18.56 6.24 5.05
N VAL A 106 17.41 5.83 5.55
CA VAL A 106 16.61 4.82 4.85
C VAL A 106 16.21 5.48 3.53
N ASP A 107 16.78 4.97 2.44
CA ASP A 107 16.60 5.51 1.10
C ASP A 107 15.16 5.23 0.66
N HIS A 108 14.26 6.15 1.01
CA HIS A 108 12.86 6.11 0.57
C HIS A 108 12.73 6.79 -0.79
N ALA A 109 12.05 6.15 -1.72
CA ALA A 109 11.72 6.78 -2.98
C ALA A 109 10.78 7.98 -2.73
N PHE A 110 11.07 9.12 -3.38
CA PHE A 110 10.20 10.28 -3.28
C PHE A 110 8.85 10.02 -3.93
N LEU A 111 7.77 10.27 -3.21
CA LEU A 111 6.40 10.02 -3.66
C LEU A 111 5.79 11.27 -4.30
N GLY A 112 5.40 11.15 -5.57
CA GLY A 112 4.74 12.22 -6.32
C GLY A 112 5.70 13.29 -6.85
N HIS A 113 5.22 14.53 -6.95
CA HIS A 113 5.97 15.67 -7.49
C HIS A 113 6.25 16.70 -6.40
N GLU A 114 7.44 17.29 -6.44
CA GLU A 114 7.84 18.33 -5.49
C GLU A 114 6.95 19.57 -5.65
N GLY A 115 6.48 20.12 -4.52
CA GLY A 115 5.59 21.29 -4.51
C GLY A 115 4.12 21.03 -4.89
N GLN A 116 3.73 19.78 -5.11
CA GLN A 116 2.35 19.40 -5.36
C GLN A 116 1.84 18.43 -4.29
N ASP A 117 0.53 18.44 -4.03
CA ASP A 117 -0.10 17.46 -3.15
C ASP A 117 0.00 16.05 -3.74
N PHE A 118 0.18 15.06 -2.85
CA PHE A 118 0.28 13.66 -3.26
C PHE A 118 -1.04 13.13 -3.84
N ASP A 119 -0.98 12.51 -5.01
CA ASP A 119 -2.05 11.66 -5.55
C ASP A 119 -1.54 10.25 -5.83
N PHE A 120 -2.39 9.26 -5.61
CA PHE A 120 -2.08 7.86 -5.97
C PHE A 120 -1.81 7.65 -7.46
N GLN A 121 -2.24 8.57 -8.32
CA GLN A 121 -1.97 8.53 -9.76
C GLN A 121 -0.52 8.87 -10.11
N ASP A 122 0.18 9.59 -9.20
CA ASP A 122 1.58 9.98 -9.39
C ASP A 122 2.54 8.81 -9.11
N LEU A 123 2.03 7.73 -8.53
CA LEU A 123 2.85 6.55 -8.26
C LEU A 123 3.17 5.77 -9.55
N PRO A 124 4.39 5.24 -9.68
CA PRO A 124 4.77 4.43 -10.84
C PRO A 124 4.04 3.10 -10.90
N MET A 125 3.45 2.66 -9.78
CA MET A 125 2.67 1.43 -9.66
C MET A 125 1.16 1.71 -9.81
N LYS A 126 0.43 0.77 -10.39
CA LYS A 126 -1.03 0.89 -10.51
C LYS A 126 -1.69 0.66 -9.16
N VAL A 127 -2.32 1.70 -8.62
CA VAL A 127 -3.08 1.64 -7.36
C VAL A 127 -4.58 1.58 -7.64
N THR A 128 -5.26 0.64 -7.00
CA THR A 128 -6.72 0.51 -7.02
C THR A 128 -7.22 0.54 -5.58
N ILE A 129 -8.14 1.45 -5.26
CA ILE A 129 -8.80 1.51 -3.96
C ILE A 129 -10.26 1.11 -4.15
N SER A 130 -10.69 0.05 -3.50
CA SER A 130 -12.01 -0.54 -3.70
C SER A 130 -12.68 -0.85 -2.37
N SER A 131 -14.00 -0.63 -2.33
CA SER A 131 -14.89 -1.15 -1.28
C SER A 131 -15.53 -2.43 -1.80
N PRO A 132 -14.97 -3.59 -1.50
CA PRO A 132 -15.60 -4.82 -1.91
C PRO A 132 -16.84 -5.07 -1.07
N ALA A 133 -18.04 -4.95 -1.65
CA ALA A 133 -19.18 -5.65 -1.11
C ALA A 133 -18.87 -7.15 -1.15
N PHE A 134 -19.10 -7.88 -0.09
CA PHE A 134 -18.69 -9.29 0.13
C PHE A 134 -18.89 -10.24 -1.08
N LYS A 135 -19.84 -9.95 -1.98
CA LYS A 135 -20.06 -10.68 -3.24
C LYS A 135 -19.14 -10.25 -4.41
N ARG A 136 -18.46 -9.09 -4.32
CA ARG A 136 -17.57 -8.57 -5.37
C ARG A 136 -16.08 -8.75 -5.07
N VAL A 137 -15.69 -8.91 -3.78
CA VAL A 137 -14.29 -9.18 -3.40
C VAL A 137 -13.79 -10.45 -4.08
N SER A 138 -14.60 -11.51 -4.06
CA SER A 138 -14.23 -12.76 -4.72
C SER A 138 -14.01 -12.59 -6.23
N LYS A 139 -14.75 -11.71 -6.91
CA LYS A 139 -14.54 -11.47 -8.36
C LYS A 139 -13.37 -10.52 -8.64
N GLN A 140 -13.19 -9.43 -7.88
CA GLN A 140 -12.08 -8.50 -8.10
C GLN A 140 -10.76 -9.05 -7.56
N LEU A 141 -10.78 -9.71 -6.40
CA LEU A 141 -9.65 -10.48 -5.90
C LEU A 141 -9.32 -11.62 -6.87
N PHE A 142 -10.34 -12.33 -7.35
CA PHE A 142 -10.18 -13.39 -8.34
C PHE A 142 -9.71 -12.85 -9.70
N PHE A 143 -10.16 -11.65 -10.12
CA PHE A 143 -9.68 -11.01 -11.36
C PHE A 143 -8.27 -10.43 -11.18
N ALA A 144 -7.95 -9.83 -10.03
CA ALA A 144 -6.59 -9.40 -9.69
C ALA A 144 -5.65 -10.62 -9.55
N LEU A 145 -6.07 -11.65 -8.83
CA LEU A 145 -5.34 -12.91 -8.72
C LEU A 145 -5.26 -13.65 -10.06
N ARG A 146 -6.29 -13.61 -10.90
CA ARG A 146 -6.30 -14.25 -12.22
C ARG A 146 -5.47 -13.48 -13.25
N SER A 147 -5.45 -12.15 -13.22
CA SER A 147 -4.53 -11.35 -14.04
C SER A 147 -3.08 -11.51 -13.59
N ILE A 148 -2.87 -11.71 -12.29
CA ILE A 148 -1.58 -12.10 -11.71
C ILE A 148 -1.23 -13.55 -12.12
N SER A 149 -2.17 -14.48 -12.04
CA SER A 149 -2.00 -15.89 -12.42
C SER A 149 -1.82 -16.09 -13.92
N ALA A 150 -2.55 -15.40 -14.78
CA ALA A 150 -2.39 -15.49 -16.24
C ALA A 150 -1.01 -14.98 -16.70
N ARG A 151 -0.43 -14.00 -15.99
CA ARG A 151 0.96 -13.60 -16.20
C ARG A 151 1.98 -14.53 -15.52
N LEU A 152 1.56 -15.32 -14.53
CA LEU A 152 2.38 -16.32 -13.85
C LEU A 152 2.65 -17.54 -14.75
N HIS A 153 1.72 -17.91 -15.64
CA HIS A 153 1.95 -18.99 -16.60
C HIS A 153 2.93 -18.62 -17.72
N ALA A 154 3.16 -17.31 -17.95
CA ALA A 154 4.13 -16.84 -18.94
C ALA A 154 5.56 -16.68 -18.40
N THR A 155 5.76 -16.69 -17.07
CA THR A 155 7.11 -16.58 -16.48
C THR A 155 7.14 -17.22 -15.09
N LYS A 156 7.90 -18.29 -14.97
CA LYS A 156 8.10 -19.13 -13.77
C LYS A 156 8.32 -18.32 -12.49
N GLN A 157 7.44 -18.54 -11.50
CA GLN A 157 7.56 -18.20 -10.07
C GLN A 157 7.74 -16.72 -9.67
N ARG A 158 6.61 -16.05 -9.35
CA ARG A 158 6.56 -14.85 -8.52
C ARG A 158 5.24 -14.81 -7.73
N THR A 159 5.26 -14.34 -6.50
CA THR A 159 4.22 -14.49 -5.47
C THR A 159 3.41 -13.20 -5.30
N ALA A 160 2.10 -13.30 -5.01
CA ALA A 160 1.29 -12.18 -4.53
C ALA A 160 1.43 -12.06 -3.01
N LEU A 161 1.55 -10.85 -2.50
CA LEU A 161 1.62 -10.51 -1.09
C LEU A 161 0.27 -9.93 -0.64
N THR A 162 -0.34 -10.50 0.40
CA THR A 162 -1.51 -9.97 1.08
C THR A 162 -1.10 -9.42 2.44
N ILE A 163 -1.47 -8.19 2.74
CA ILE A 163 -1.16 -7.44 3.97
C ILE A 163 -2.44 -6.90 4.58
#